data_bbf349737f4425ff4cb84f32b19c3197
#
_entry.id   bbf349737f4425ff4cb84f32b19c3197
#
_cell.length_a   1.000
_cell.length_b   1.000
_cell.length_c   1.000
_cell.angle_alpha   90.00
_cell.angle_beta   90.00
_cell.angle_gamma   90.00
#
_symmetry.space_group_name_H-M   'P 1'
#
loop_
_entity.id
_entity.type
_entity.pdbx_description
1 polymer ?
#
loop_
_entity_poly.entity_id
_entity_poly.type
_entity_poly.pdbx_seq_one_letter_code
_entity_poly.pdbx_strand_id
1 'polypeptide(L)'
;MFGAFRGLARTEQDHGTHGSHRIRRKRMTRYLGIGRRRDRKSQIANQMKILVTGGTGYLGTHVRRYFGADDFSRSSGLNVLNSVDAATVKDYDVVIHLAAHLDKSPDAADEVFLTNVEGTINLLKNMRRDAVFIFASTKDVYGRFADNHGEVPEGCRTLFSGQSALEWSKLIAERYVEFYADQLGFRSCIFRMSKIYAKPFEGTTPNFVGAYVDAVNKGESIRLPGAGRPRRDLLHVDDFSAACQAFIDSVIRHGLYNIGGGRPNTLSLEELVTKLEEVSGLQAVVDHEHPLPNPVPMNYISDLMLITQELEWNPKISLNEGLKGMFEAFVPSS
;
A
#
# COMPACT_ATOMS: atom_id res chain seq x y z
N MET A 1 10.20 -19.98 51.21
CA MET A 1 10.13 -19.04 52.33
C MET A 1 9.16 -17.96 51.90
N PHE A 2 8.01 -18.07 52.27
CA PHE A 2 7.00 -17.53 53.17
C PHE A 2 7.24 -16.07 53.56
N GLY A 3 6.22 -15.25 53.37
CA GLY A 3 6.06 -13.93 53.97
C GLY A 3 4.86 -13.18 53.40
N ALA A 4 3.66 -13.58 53.80
CA ALA A 4 2.43 -12.81 53.63
C ALA A 4 2.30 -11.76 54.75
N PHE A 5 1.74 -10.60 54.45
CA PHE A 5 1.04 -9.81 55.46
C PHE A 5 -0.25 -9.20 54.94
N ARG A 6 -1.28 -9.46 55.72
CA ARG A 6 -2.67 -9.02 55.62
C ARG A 6 -2.87 -7.65 56.26
N GLY A 7 -3.77 -6.85 55.71
CA GLY A 7 -5.02 -6.44 56.36
C GLY A 7 -5.02 -5.12 57.10
N LEU A 8 -5.96 -4.26 56.81
CA LEU A 8 -7.11 -3.94 57.64
C LEU A 8 -7.92 -2.77 57.09
N ALA A 9 -9.20 -3.02 57.01
CA ALA A 9 -10.25 -2.05 56.72
C ALA A 9 -10.55 -1.19 57.97
N ARG A 10 -11.06 0.01 57.76
CA ARG A 10 -12.07 0.63 58.66
C ARG A 10 -12.93 1.63 57.90
N THR A 11 -14.20 1.41 58.00
CA THR A 11 -15.39 2.22 57.80
C THR A 11 -15.45 3.39 58.78
N GLU A 12 -16.05 4.51 58.36
CA GLU A 12 -17.07 5.21 59.16
C GLU A 12 -17.87 6.19 58.31
N GLN A 13 -19.18 6.10 58.50
CA GLN A 13 -20.23 6.99 58.05
C GLN A 13 -20.25 8.27 58.93
N ASP A 14 -20.74 9.40 58.44
CA ASP A 14 -21.96 10.00 58.98
C ASP A 14 -22.40 11.30 58.26
N HIS A 15 -23.69 11.37 58.02
CA HIS A 15 -24.72 12.42 58.06
C HIS A 15 -24.44 13.91 57.70
N GLY A 16 -25.08 14.44 56.71
CA GLY A 16 -26.40 15.14 56.84
C GLY A 16 -26.28 16.64 56.65
N THR A 17 -26.98 17.25 55.75
CA THR A 17 -28.15 18.14 55.94
C THR A 17 -28.47 18.99 54.71
N HIS A 18 -29.73 19.26 54.55
CA HIS A 18 -30.46 20.03 53.55
C HIS A 18 -29.94 21.44 53.23
N GLY A 19 -30.08 21.82 51.95
CA GLY A 19 -30.02 23.21 51.52
C GLY A 19 -30.54 23.41 50.10
N SER A 20 -31.85 23.64 49.98
CA SER A 20 -32.52 24.03 48.76
C SER A 20 -32.10 25.43 48.29
N HIS A 21 -31.60 25.59 47.06
CA HIS A 21 -31.71 26.88 46.37
C HIS A 21 -31.92 26.68 44.87
N ARG A 22 -33.09 27.17 44.43
CA ARG A 22 -33.49 27.44 43.03
C ARG A 22 -32.39 28.26 42.36
N ILE A 23 -31.84 27.79 41.24
CA ILE A 23 -31.21 28.67 40.26
C ILE A 23 -31.66 28.32 38.86
N ARG A 24 -32.10 29.34 38.18
CA ARG A 24 -32.65 29.55 36.87
C ARG A 24 -31.96 28.74 35.76
N ARG A 25 -32.79 28.14 34.88
CA ARG A 25 -32.46 27.70 33.53
C ARG A 25 -31.84 28.85 32.73
N LYS A 26 -30.58 28.74 32.34
CA LYS A 26 -30.03 29.35 31.13
C LYS A 26 -29.76 28.25 30.12
N ARG A 27 -30.62 28.16 29.10
CA ARG A 27 -30.29 27.50 27.85
C ARG A 27 -29.09 28.23 27.27
N MET A 28 -27.96 27.54 27.13
CA MET A 28 -26.87 27.99 26.30
C MET A 28 -26.58 26.93 25.26
N THR A 29 -26.92 27.31 24.06
CA THR A 29 -26.73 26.65 22.78
C THR A 29 -25.25 26.19 22.63
N ARG A 30 -25.01 24.89 22.65
CA ARG A 30 -23.78 24.30 22.19
C ARG A 30 -23.98 23.80 20.76
N TYR A 31 -23.86 24.67 19.81
CA TYR A 31 -23.58 24.38 18.42
C TYR A 31 -22.42 25.28 18.01
N LEU A 32 -21.25 24.70 17.77
CA LEU A 32 -20.14 25.18 16.94
C LEU A 32 -18.84 24.47 17.43
N GLY A 33 -18.57 23.31 16.93
CA GLY A 33 -17.31 22.60 17.24
C GLY A 33 -16.90 21.54 16.24
N ILE A 34 -17.76 21.19 15.28
CA ILE A 34 -17.49 20.08 14.33
C ILE A 34 -16.91 20.59 12.98
N GLY A 35 -17.19 21.83 12.58
CA GLY A 35 -16.71 22.41 11.31
C GLY A 35 -15.21 22.75 11.32
N ARG A 36 -14.64 23.17 12.44
CA ARG A 36 -13.26 23.67 12.48
C ARG A 36 -12.16 22.59 12.50
N ARG A 37 -12.50 21.34 12.80
CA ARG A 37 -11.50 20.24 12.76
C ARG A 37 -11.26 19.71 11.35
N ARG A 38 -12.27 19.72 10.47
CA ARG A 38 -12.10 19.32 9.07
C ARG A 38 -11.26 20.31 8.27
N ASP A 39 -11.52 21.61 8.45
CA ASP A 39 -10.79 22.68 7.74
C ASP A 39 -9.30 22.76 8.14
N ARG A 40 -8.97 22.44 9.40
CA ARG A 40 -7.57 22.41 9.83
C ARG A 40 -6.78 21.22 9.25
N LYS A 41 -7.42 20.03 9.11
CA LYS A 41 -6.78 18.87 8.48
C LYS A 41 -6.55 19.08 6.98
N SER A 42 -7.52 19.68 6.28
CA SER A 42 -7.37 20.03 4.87
C SER A 42 -6.33 21.12 4.61
N GLN A 43 -6.19 22.10 5.51
CA GLN A 43 -5.18 23.16 5.41
C GLN A 43 -3.76 22.67 5.74
N ILE A 44 -3.60 21.69 6.63
CA ILE A 44 -2.29 21.09 6.93
C ILE A 44 -1.84 20.18 5.79
N ALA A 45 -2.75 19.40 5.20
CA ALA A 45 -2.45 18.56 4.03
C ALA A 45 -2.01 19.39 2.80
N ASN A 46 -2.52 20.62 2.66
CA ASN A 46 -2.12 21.55 1.58
C ASN A 46 -0.75 22.22 1.80
N GLN A 47 -0.03 21.92 2.88
CA GLN A 47 1.29 22.48 3.18
C GLN A 47 2.42 21.44 3.16
N MET A 48 2.11 20.13 3.19
CA MET A 48 3.16 19.10 3.16
C MET A 48 3.73 18.92 1.75
N LYS A 49 5.04 18.97 1.62
CA LYS A 49 5.75 18.64 0.39
C LYS A 49 5.90 17.14 0.27
N ILE A 50 5.27 16.56 -0.73
CA ILE A 50 5.28 15.11 -0.99
C ILE A 50 6.03 14.82 -2.28
N LEU A 51 6.94 13.85 -2.22
CA LEU A 51 7.70 13.35 -3.36
C LEU A 51 7.27 11.90 -3.67
N VAL A 52 7.07 11.60 -4.93
CA VAL A 52 6.87 10.21 -5.40
C VAL A 52 8.03 9.82 -6.28
N THR A 53 8.83 8.85 -5.83
CA THR A 53 9.86 8.28 -6.72
C THR A 53 9.21 7.24 -7.64
N GLY A 54 9.66 7.21 -8.90
CA GLY A 54 8.97 6.43 -9.92
C GLY A 54 7.60 7.02 -10.30
N GLY A 55 7.42 8.32 -10.08
CA GLY A 55 6.15 9.04 -10.24
C GLY A 55 5.62 9.13 -11.67
N THR A 56 6.40 8.74 -12.69
CA THR A 56 5.94 8.59 -14.09
C THR A 56 5.60 7.15 -14.45
N GLY A 57 5.82 6.19 -13.53
CA GLY A 57 5.44 4.80 -13.72
C GLY A 57 3.92 4.57 -13.61
N TYR A 58 3.51 3.33 -13.88
CA TYR A 58 2.10 2.92 -13.87
C TYR A 58 1.35 3.33 -12.59
N LEU A 59 1.82 2.92 -11.42
CA LEU A 59 1.20 3.31 -10.14
C LEU A 59 1.61 4.74 -9.73
N GLY A 60 2.85 5.13 -10.00
CA GLY A 60 3.39 6.42 -9.58
C GLY A 60 2.61 7.61 -10.12
N THR A 61 2.13 7.55 -11.36
CA THR A 61 1.33 8.61 -11.97
C THR A 61 -0.01 8.81 -11.22
N HIS A 62 -0.66 7.74 -10.77
CA HIS A 62 -1.88 7.82 -9.96
C HIS A 62 -1.61 8.40 -8.58
N VAL A 63 -0.59 7.87 -7.88
CA VAL A 63 -0.20 8.32 -6.54
C VAL A 63 0.19 9.80 -6.55
N ARG A 64 0.98 10.23 -7.54
CA ARG A 64 1.31 11.66 -7.72
C ARG A 64 0.08 12.53 -7.86
N ARG A 65 -0.90 12.12 -8.70
CA ARG A 65 -2.14 12.88 -8.91
C ARG A 65 -2.98 12.93 -7.65
N TYR A 66 -3.07 11.82 -6.91
CA TYR A 66 -3.83 11.75 -5.67
C TYR A 66 -3.32 12.75 -4.63
N PHE A 67 -1.99 12.90 -4.50
CA PHE A 67 -1.36 13.77 -3.51
C PHE A 67 -1.00 15.17 -4.04
N GLY A 68 -1.09 15.42 -5.33
CA GLY A 68 -0.49 16.61 -5.94
C GLY A 68 1.04 16.66 -5.75
N ALA A 69 1.69 15.50 -5.77
CA ALA A 69 3.07 15.33 -5.38
C ALA A 69 4.06 15.63 -6.52
N ASP A 70 5.28 16.00 -6.14
CA ASP A 70 6.41 16.16 -7.05
C ASP A 70 6.89 14.78 -7.55
N ASP A 71 7.53 14.77 -8.73
CA ASP A 71 8.09 13.59 -9.36
C ASP A 71 9.59 13.45 -9.14
N PHE A 72 10.02 12.23 -8.84
CA PHE A 72 11.41 11.83 -8.88
C PHE A 72 11.54 10.59 -9.76
N SER A 73 11.87 10.76 -11.02
CA SER A 73 12.00 9.66 -11.96
C SER A 73 13.08 9.96 -13.01
N ARG A 74 13.52 8.90 -13.71
CA ARG A 74 14.49 9.06 -14.82
C ARG A 74 13.95 9.95 -15.93
N SER A 75 12.66 9.91 -16.19
CA SER A 75 12.02 10.79 -17.19
C SER A 75 11.93 12.25 -16.77
N SER A 76 12.00 12.56 -15.47
CA SER A 76 12.17 13.93 -14.96
C SER A 76 13.65 14.34 -14.76
N GLY A 77 14.59 13.49 -15.21
CA GLY A 77 16.03 13.75 -15.13
C GLY A 77 16.66 13.39 -13.79
N LEU A 78 15.94 12.68 -12.89
CA LEU A 78 16.41 12.31 -11.56
C LEU A 78 16.62 10.79 -11.46
N ASN A 79 17.73 10.38 -10.82
CA ASN A 79 18.10 8.98 -10.69
C ASN A 79 18.43 8.64 -9.23
N VAL A 80 17.77 7.60 -8.67
CA VAL A 80 18.01 7.12 -7.29
C VAL A 80 19.46 6.66 -7.07
N LEU A 81 20.18 6.30 -8.12
CA LEU A 81 21.59 5.91 -8.06
C LEU A 81 22.54 7.12 -8.03
N ASN A 82 22.06 8.32 -8.35
CA ASN A 82 22.84 9.53 -8.27
C ASN A 82 22.70 10.14 -6.86
N SER A 83 23.79 10.26 -6.13
CA SER A 83 23.79 10.79 -4.75
C SER A 83 23.36 12.25 -4.65
N VAL A 84 23.60 13.06 -5.68
CA VAL A 84 23.17 14.46 -5.73
C VAL A 84 21.65 14.54 -5.89
N ASP A 85 21.10 13.76 -6.82
CA ASP A 85 19.65 13.69 -7.02
C ASP A 85 18.96 13.15 -5.74
N ALA A 86 19.48 12.05 -5.18
CA ALA A 86 18.95 11.47 -3.95
C ALA A 86 18.96 12.43 -2.76
N ALA A 87 19.90 13.38 -2.71
CA ALA A 87 19.96 14.39 -1.65
C ALA A 87 18.78 15.37 -1.67
N THR A 88 18.02 15.45 -2.77
CA THR A 88 16.84 16.34 -2.86
C THR A 88 15.70 15.90 -1.94
N VAL A 89 15.65 14.63 -1.51
CA VAL A 89 14.58 14.12 -0.61
C VAL A 89 14.54 14.84 0.73
N LYS A 90 15.64 15.48 1.15
CA LYS A 90 15.69 16.29 2.38
C LYS A 90 14.74 17.50 2.37
N ASP A 91 14.27 17.91 1.20
CA ASP A 91 13.40 19.07 1.02
C ASP A 91 11.90 18.70 1.10
N TYR A 92 11.60 17.42 1.37
CA TYR A 92 10.25 16.86 1.41
C TYR A 92 9.87 16.36 2.80
N ASP A 93 8.59 16.51 3.13
CA ASP A 93 8.00 16.02 4.37
C ASP A 93 7.61 14.54 4.27
N VAL A 94 7.25 14.11 3.06
CA VAL A 94 6.87 12.73 2.75
C VAL A 94 7.56 12.28 1.46
N VAL A 95 8.13 11.09 1.51
CA VAL A 95 8.66 10.39 0.32
C VAL A 95 7.92 9.07 0.16
N ILE A 96 7.18 8.92 -0.95
CA ILE A 96 6.54 7.66 -1.33
C ILE A 96 7.43 7.01 -2.39
N HIS A 97 8.14 5.95 -2.00
CA HIS A 97 9.15 5.31 -2.82
C HIS A 97 8.57 4.14 -3.62
N LEU A 98 8.21 4.43 -4.88
CA LEU A 98 7.70 3.45 -5.86
C LEU A 98 8.71 3.08 -6.93
N ALA A 99 9.82 3.82 -7.06
CA ALA A 99 10.86 3.52 -8.03
C ALA A 99 11.44 2.13 -7.78
N ALA A 100 11.45 1.30 -8.80
CA ALA A 100 12.03 -0.04 -8.75
C ALA A 100 12.37 -0.55 -10.15
N HIS A 101 13.36 -1.43 -10.24
CA HIS A 101 13.59 -2.30 -11.37
C HIS A 101 12.83 -3.61 -11.11
N LEU A 102 11.89 -3.98 -12.00
CA LEU A 102 10.92 -5.07 -11.76
C LEU A 102 11.23 -6.35 -12.55
N ASP A 103 12.36 -6.39 -13.25
CA ASP A 103 12.78 -7.57 -14.01
C ASP A 103 13.11 -8.74 -13.05
N LYS A 104 12.62 -9.93 -13.38
CA LYS A 104 12.83 -11.17 -12.61
C LYS A 104 13.82 -12.11 -13.28
N SER A 105 14.36 -11.72 -14.45
CA SER A 105 15.35 -12.54 -15.14
C SER A 105 16.66 -12.60 -14.36
N PRO A 106 17.38 -13.73 -14.38
CA PRO A 106 18.66 -13.85 -13.72
C PRO A 106 19.70 -12.81 -14.21
N ASP A 107 19.63 -12.45 -15.49
CA ASP A 107 20.57 -11.51 -16.11
C ASP A 107 20.38 -10.07 -15.61
N ALA A 108 19.20 -9.74 -15.12
CA ALA A 108 18.91 -8.41 -14.54
C ALA A 108 19.26 -8.29 -13.04
N ALA A 109 19.81 -9.34 -12.42
CA ALA A 109 20.00 -9.39 -10.97
C ALA A 109 20.81 -8.22 -10.42
N ASP A 110 21.90 -7.82 -11.09
CA ASP A 110 22.76 -6.71 -10.67
C ASP A 110 22.04 -5.35 -10.77
N GLU A 111 21.34 -5.11 -11.87
CA GLU A 111 20.56 -3.87 -12.06
C GLU A 111 19.41 -3.77 -11.07
N VAL A 112 18.75 -4.90 -10.78
CA VAL A 112 17.71 -5.00 -9.75
C VAL A 112 18.27 -4.67 -8.38
N PHE A 113 19.42 -5.25 -8.01
CA PHE A 113 20.07 -4.95 -6.74
C PHE A 113 20.45 -3.48 -6.64
N LEU A 114 21.16 -2.96 -7.63
CA LEU A 114 21.61 -1.56 -7.64
C LEU A 114 20.42 -0.60 -7.51
N THR A 115 19.39 -0.78 -8.33
CA THR A 115 18.25 0.15 -8.31
C THR A 115 17.42 0.03 -7.03
N ASN A 116 17.09 -1.20 -6.62
CA ASN A 116 16.13 -1.41 -5.54
C ASN A 116 16.77 -1.35 -4.15
N VAL A 117 18.06 -1.67 -4.01
CA VAL A 117 18.77 -1.64 -2.73
C VAL A 117 19.60 -0.37 -2.61
N GLU A 118 20.61 -0.19 -3.47
CA GLU A 118 21.50 0.97 -3.38
C GLU A 118 20.74 2.27 -3.64
N GLY A 119 19.84 2.28 -4.62
CA GLY A 119 18.97 3.43 -4.88
C GLY A 119 18.11 3.80 -3.67
N THR A 120 17.52 2.82 -3.00
CA THR A 120 16.75 3.03 -1.75
C THR A 120 17.66 3.58 -0.65
N ILE A 121 18.85 2.99 -0.43
CA ILE A 121 19.81 3.44 0.58
C ILE A 121 20.24 4.89 0.33
N ASN A 122 20.44 5.28 -0.93
CA ASN A 122 20.82 6.67 -1.27
C ASN A 122 19.72 7.66 -0.85
N LEU A 123 18.46 7.32 -1.01
CA LEU A 123 17.35 8.16 -0.53
C LEU A 123 17.33 8.20 1.01
N LEU A 124 17.37 7.03 1.65
CA LEU A 124 17.27 6.90 3.12
C LEU A 124 18.34 7.70 3.87
N LYS A 125 19.58 7.71 3.39
CA LYS A 125 20.69 8.50 3.98
C LYS A 125 20.40 10.00 4.06
N ASN A 126 19.49 10.51 3.24
CA ASN A 126 19.17 11.93 3.12
C ASN A 126 17.82 12.30 3.76
N MET A 127 17.11 11.33 4.38
CA MET A 127 15.84 11.60 5.04
C MET A 127 16.00 12.49 6.28
N ARG A 128 15.09 13.46 6.44
CA ARG A 128 15.02 14.27 7.66
C ARG A 128 14.35 13.49 8.80
N ARG A 129 14.70 13.86 10.03
CA ARG A 129 14.16 13.22 11.26
C ARG A 129 12.64 13.31 11.37
N ASP A 130 12.04 14.38 10.92
CA ASP A 130 10.61 14.69 11.02
C ASP A 130 9.81 14.25 9.78
N ALA A 131 10.48 13.66 8.79
CA ALA A 131 9.86 13.22 7.55
C ALA A 131 9.23 11.82 7.67
N VAL A 132 8.45 11.45 6.65
CA VAL A 132 7.83 10.14 6.48
C VAL A 132 8.37 9.47 5.22
N PHE A 133 8.81 8.22 5.34
CA PHE A 133 9.22 7.40 4.20
C PHE A 133 8.27 6.21 4.04
N ILE A 134 7.58 6.12 2.91
CA ILE A 134 6.68 5.01 2.58
C ILE A 134 7.34 4.17 1.49
N PHE A 135 7.61 2.91 1.78
CA PHE A 135 8.30 1.97 0.90
C PHE A 135 7.34 0.95 0.29
N ALA A 136 7.31 0.90 -1.04
CA ALA A 136 6.60 -0.11 -1.79
C ALA A 136 7.43 -1.40 -1.88
N SER A 137 7.15 -2.35 -0.96
CA SER A 137 7.63 -3.72 -1.01
C SER A 137 6.64 -4.61 -1.78
N THR A 138 6.77 -5.91 -1.67
CA THR A 138 5.95 -6.89 -2.39
C THR A 138 5.58 -8.07 -1.51
N LYS A 139 4.37 -8.59 -1.67
CA LYS A 139 3.94 -9.86 -1.08
C LYS A 139 4.80 -11.05 -1.53
N ASP A 140 5.46 -10.93 -2.68
CA ASP A 140 6.24 -12.04 -3.26
C ASP A 140 7.51 -12.36 -2.42
N VAL A 141 7.87 -11.52 -1.43
CA VAL A 141 8.93 -11.82 -0.42
C VAL A 141 8.63 -13.08 0.38
N TYR A 142 7.37 -13.45 0.54
CA TYR A 142 6.96 -14.68 1.23
C TYR A 142 7.21 -15.95 0.42
N GLY A 143 7.35 -15.83 -0.91
CA GLY A 143 7.50 -16.98 -1.78
C GLY A 143 6.40 -18.01 -1.56
N ARG A 144 6.76 -19.30 -1.56
CA ARG A 144 5.80 -20.40 -1.38
C ARG A 144 5.31 -20.59 0.06
N PHE A 145 5.91 -19.92 1.04
CA PHE A 145 5.39 -19.99 2.41
C PHE A 145 3.99 -19.35 2.52
N ALA A 146 3.63 -18.47 1.61
CA ALA A 146 2.28 -17.94 1.51
C ALA A 146 1.21 -19.02 1.30
N ASP A 147 1.51 -20.11 0.58
CA ASP A 147 0.57 -21.21 0.31
C ASP A 147 0.14 -21.97 1.58
N ASN A 148 0.85 -21.79 2.71
CA ASN A 148 0.50 -22.40 4.00
C ASN A 148 -0.58 -21.62 4.77
N HIS A 149 -1.09 -20.51 4.22
CA HIS A 149 -2.03 -19.62 4.87
C HIS A 149 -3.29 -19.41 4.01
N GLY A 150 -4.44 -19.36 4.65
CA GLY A 150 -5.69 -18.96 4.00
C GLY A 150 -5.74 -17.46 3.70
N GLU A 151 -5.25 -16.65 4.64
CA GLU A 151 -4.87 -15.24 4.53
C GLU A 151 -3.46 -15.11 5.09
N VAL A 152 -2.61 -14.41 4.38
CA VAL A 152 -1.16 -14.36 4.68
C VAL A 152 -0.88 -13.19 5.63
N PRO A 153 -0.44 -13.48 6.90
CA PRO A 153 -0.08 -12.43 7.85
C PRO A 153 1.32 -11.88 7.59
N GLU A 154 1.64 -10.72 8.16
CA GLU A 154 2.98 -10.09 8.06
C GLU A 154 4.08 -10.96 8.69
N GLY A 155 3.74 -11.80 9.67
CA GLY A 155 4.63 -12.78 10.29
C GLY A 155 4.92 -14.04 9.46
N CYS A 156 4.34 -14.18 8.26
CA CYS A 156 4.66 -15.27 7.36
C CYS A 156 6.16 -15.26 7.02
N ARG A 157 6.76 -16.45 6.89
CA ARG A 157 8.20 -16.61 6.65
C ARG A 157 8.62 -15.97 5.31
N THR A 158 9.79 -15.33 5.33
CA THR A 158 10.43 -14.71 4.15
C THR A 158 11.74 -15.43 3.78
N LEU A 159 11.85 -16.71 4.10
CA LEU A 159 13.00 -17.53 3.74
C LEU A 159 12.99 -17.89 2.25
N PHE A 160 14.15 -18.30 1.73
CA PHE A 160 14.26 -18.71 0.34
C PHE A 160 13.33 -19.89 0.03
N SER A 161 12.51 -19.71 -0.98
CA SER A 161 11.62 -20.74 -1.54
C SER A 161 11.48 -20.56 -3.06
N GLY A 162 12.54 -20.05 -3.69
CA GLY A 162 12.67 -19.84 -5.13
C GLY A 162 12.40 -18.38 -5.58
N GLN A 163 12.45 -17.39 -4.68
CA GLN A 163 12.35 -15.98 -5.03
C GLN A 163 13.50 -15.57 -5.98
N SER A 164 13.21 -14.63 -6.88
CA SER A 164 14.20 -14.01 -7.76
C SER A 164 14.96 -12.88 -7.08
N ALA A 165 15.90 -12.27 -7.80
CA ALA A 165 16.63 -11.09 -7.33
C ALA A 165 15.68 -9.94 -6.95
N LEU A 166 14.55 -9.81 -7.65
CA LEU A 166 13.55 -8.78 -7.36
C LEU A 166 12.99 -8.89 -5.93
N GLU A 167 12.50 -10.07 -5.54
CA GLU A 167 11.93 -10.25 -4.21
C GLU A 167 12.98 -10.10 -3.12
N TRP A 168 14.21 -10.61 -3.35
CA TRP A 168 15.33 -10.44 -2.45
C TRP A 168 15.73 -8.97 -2.30
N SER A 169 15.82 -8.22 -3.41
CA SER A 169 16.16 -6.81 -3.34
C SER A 169 15.15 -6.01 -2.50
N LYS A 170 13.85 -6.32 -2.63
CA LYS A 170 12.80 -5.69 -1.83
C LYS A 170 12.93 -6.04 -0.34
N LEU A 171 13.15 -7.32 -0.01
CA LEU A 171 13.34 -7.76 1.38
C LEU A 171 14.59 -7.14 2.03
N ILE A 172 15.70 -7.04 1.31
CA ILE A 172 16.92 -6.37 1.77
C ILE A 172 16.63 -4.88 2.00
N ALA A 173 15.95 -4.22 1.06
CA ALA A 173 15.60 -2.81 1.20
C ALA A 173 14.67 -2.54 2.40
N GLU A 174 13.72 -3.45 2.71
CA GLU A 174 12.91 -3.36 3.95
C GLU A 174 13.80 -3.23 5.20
N ARG A 175 14.88 -4.05 5.31
CA ARG A 175 15.80 -4.00 6.45
C ARG A 175 16.59 -2.70 6.52
N TYR A 176 16.95 -2.14 5.37
CA TYR A 176 17.59 -0.82 5.34
C TYR A 176 16.63 0.32 5.67
N VAL A 177 15.36 0.21 5.29
CA VAL A 177 14.32 1.19 5.72
C VAL A 177 14.20 1.17 7.24
N GLU A 178 14.07 0.00 7.86
CA GLU A 178 14.01 -0.16 9.32
C GLU A 178 15.27 0.41 9.98
N PHE A 179 16.45 0.04 9.50
CA PHE A 179 17.73 0.49 10.04
C PHE A 179 17.89 2.03 10.00
N TYR A 180 17.69 2.65 8.84
CA TYR A 180 17.85 4.10 8.72
C TYR A 180 16.76 4.89 9.43
N ALA A 181 15.52 4.37 9.48
CA ALA A 181 14.44 5.00 10.22
C ALA A 181 14.75 5.05 11.72
N ASP A 182 15.33 3.98 12.28
CA ASP A 182 15.82 3.96 13.67
C ASP A 182 16.98 4.93 13.88
N GLN A 183 18.01 4.87 13.02
CA GLN A 183 19.23 5.68 13.15
C GLN A 183 18.98 7.18 12.98
N LEU A 184 18.19 7.59 11.98
CA LEU A 184 17.96 9.01 11.65
C LEU A 184 16.70 9.57 12.31
N GLY A 185 15.81 8.68 12.78
CA GLY A 185 14.64 9.05 13.56
C GLY A 185 13.44 9.52 12.75
N PHE A 186 13.38 9.29 11.45
CA PHE A 186 12.19 9.54 10.63
C PHE A 186 11.13 8.44 10.80
N ARG A 187 9.89 8.71 10.38
CA ARG A 187 8.80 7.72 10.37
C ARG A 187 8.85 6.88 9.10
N SER A 188 8.61 5.57 9.21
CA SER A 188 8.64 4.67 8.05
C SER A 188 7.44 3.76 7.99
N CYS A 189 6.97 3.51 6.76
CA CYS A 189 5.95 2.51 6.47
C CYS A 189 6.44 1.61 5.32
N ILE A 190 6.32 0.31 5.51
CA ILE A 190 6.61 -0.70 4.51
C ILE A 190 5.31 -1.37 4.12
N PHE A 191 4.89 -1.22 2.86
CA PHE A 191 3.73 -1.92 2.32
C PHE A 191 4.18 -3.12 1.47
N ARG A 192 3.92 -4.35 1.94
CA ARG A 192 4.03 -5.58 1.14
C ARG A 192 2.79 -5.71 0.26
N MET A 193 2.92 -5.13 -0.93
CA MET A 193 1.78 -4.97 -1.84
C MET A 193 1.39 -6.28 -2.51
N SER A 194 0.10 -6.58 -2.55
CA SER A 194 -0.49 -7.54 -3.46
C SER A 194 -0.59 -6.94 -4.87
N LYS A 195 -1.54 -7.35 -5.69
CA LYS A 195 -1.66 -6.85 -7.07
C LYS A 195 -2.49 -5.57 -7.09
N ILE A 196 -1.81 -4.43 -7.18
CA ILE A 196 -2.46 -3.12 -7.30
C ILE A 196 -2.74 -2.83 -8.76
N TYR A 197 -3.99 -2.50 -9.11
CA TYR A 197 -4.41 -2.18 -10.46
C TYR A 197 -4.96 -0.75 -10.56
N ALA A 198 -4.84 -0.21 -11.76
CA ALA A 198 -5.32 1.11 -12.10
C ALA A 198 -5.57 1.21 -13.61
N LYS A 199 -6.30 2.24 -14.03
CA LYS A 199 -6.37 2.62 -15.44
C LYS A 199 -4.98 3.00 -15.95
N PRO A 200 -4.45 2.40 -17.04
CA PRO A 200 -3.16 2.81 -17.56
C PRO A 200 -3.22 4.23 -18.14
N PHE A 201 -2.15 5.01 -17.95
CA PHE A 201 -1.92 6.24 -18.67
C PHE A 201 -1.11 5.98 -19.94
N GLU A 202 -1.24 6.87 -20.91
CA GLU A 202 -0.42 6.83 -22.12
C GLU A 202 1.07 6.78 -21.77
N GLY A 203 1.82 5.89 -22.41
CA GLY A 203 3.24 5.67 -22.14
C GLY A 203 3.56 4.85 -20.90
N THR A 204 2.57 4.36 -20.15
CA THR A 204 2.80 3.46 -19.01
C THR A 204 2.50 2.00 -19.40
N THR A 205 3.34 1.07 -18.90
CA THR A 205 3.08 -0.37 -19.08
C THR A 205 2.20 -0.86 -17.93
N PRO A 206 0.96 -1.29 -18.20
CA PRO A 206 0.07 -1.80 -17.17
C PRO A 206 0.56 -3.14 -16.61
N ASN A 207 0.06 -3.50 -15.42
CA ASN A 207 0.22 -4.86 -14.92
C ASN A 207 -0.72 -5.84 -15.66
N PHE A 208 -0.71 -7.12 -15.27
CA PHE A 208 -1.50 -8.15 -15.94
C PHE A 208 -3.02 -7.85 -15.95
N VAL A 209 -3.57 -7.16 -14.95
CA VAL A 209 -5.00 -6.77 -14.93
C VAL A 209 -5.29 -5.81 -16.07
N GLY A 210 -4.45 -4.77 -16.22
CA GLY A 210 -4.58 -3.83 -17.33
C GLY A 210 -4.31 -4.45 -18.68
N ALA A 211 -3.36 -5.41 -18.75
CA ALA A 211 -3.11 -6.16 -20.00
C ALA A 211 -4.33 -7.03 -20.40
N TYR A 212 -5.02 -7.64 -19.43
CA TYR A 212 -6.23 -8.42 -19.69
C TYR A 212 -7.39 -7.53 -20.15
N VAL A 213 -7.56 -6.36 -19.51
CA VAL A 213 -8.56 -5.37 -19.96
C VAL A 213 -8.29 -4.93 -21.41
N ASP A 214 -7.03 -4.64 -21.74
CA ASP A 214 -6.62 -4.24 -23.08
C ASP A 214 -6.86 -5.37 -24.10
N ALA A 215 -6.50 -6.60 -23.75
CA ALA A 215 -6.73 -7.78 -24.59
C ALA A 215 -8.23 -8.01 -24.86
N VAL A 216 -9.10 -7.90 -23.85
CA VAL A 216 -10.56 -8.01 -24.03
C VAL A 216 -11.08 -6.92 -24.96
N ASN A 217 -10.62 -5.67 -24.79
CA ASN A 217 -11.03 -4.56 -25.66
C ASN A 217 -10.61 -4.76 -27.14
N LYS A 218 -9.46 -5.38 -27.36
CA LYS A 218 -8.91 -5.60 -28.71
C LYS A 218 -9.31 -6.94 -29.32
N GLY A 219 -9.94 -7.84 -28.57
CA GLY A 219 -10.20 -9.22 -28.99
C GLY A 219 -8.92 -10.06 -29.13
N GLU A 220 -7.86 -9.69 -28.40
CA GLU A 220 -6.59 -10.41 -28.35
C GLU A 220 -6.62 -11.55 -27.34
N SER A 221 -5.73 -12.55 -27.52
CA SER A 221 -5.68 -13.72 -26.64
C SER A 221 -5.06 -13.41 -25.29
N ILE A 222 -5.76 -13.76 -24.22
CA ILE A 222 -5.29 -13.73 -22.83
C ILE A 222 -4.63 -15.05 -22.49
N ARG A 223 -3.34 -15.00 -22.09
CA ARG A 223 -2.62 -16.17 -21.61
C ARG A 223 -2.89 -16.39 -20.14
N LEU A 224 -3.50 -17.54 -19.78
CA LEU A 224 -3.81 -17.90 -18.39
C LEU A 224 -2.78 -18.88 -17.80
N PRO A 225 -1.80 -18.42 -17.02
CA PRO A 225 -0.84 -19.31 -16.38
C PRO A 225 -1.54 -20.22 -15.35
N GLY A 226 -1.12 -21.51 -15.34
CA GLY A 226 -1.68 -22.52 -14.45
C GLY A 226 -3.17 -22.80 -14.71
N ALA A 227 -3.61 -22.68 -15.96
CA ALA A 227 -5.01 -22.82 -16.40
C ALA A 227 -5.96 -21.90 -15.61
N GLY A 228 -5.53 -20.69 -15.30
CA GLY A 228 -6.35 -19.69 -14.63
C GLY A 228 -6.62 -19.92 -13.13
N ARG A 229 -6.12 -21.02 -12.55
CA ARG A 229 -6.41 -21.42 -11.15
C ARG A 229 -5.80 -20.50 -10.07
N PRO A 230 -4.63 -19.85 -10.25
CA PRO A 230 -4.02 -19.03 -9.22
C PRO A 230 -4.95 -17.89 -8.77
N ARG A 231 -5.13 -17.75 -7.44
CA ARG A 231 -5.97 -16.70 -6.84
C ARG A 231 -5.13 -15.51 -6.40
N ARG A 232 -5.67 -14.33 -6.59
CA ARG A 232 -5.04 -13.06 -6.20
C ARG A 232 -6.08 -12.12 -5.61
N ASP A 233 -5.70 -11.40 -4.57
CA ASP A 233 -6.46 -10.25 -4.09
C ASP A 233 -5.99 -9.00 -4.84
N LEU A 234 -6.94 -8.33 -5.48
CA LEU A 234 -6.69 -7.16 -6.31
C LEU A 234 -7.06 -5.89 -5.54
N LEU A 235 -6.18 -4.89 -5.54
CA LEU A 235 -6.39 -3.61 -4.87
C LEU A 235 -6.40 -2.48 -5.90
N HIS A 236 -7.40 -1.60 -5.84
CA HIS A 236 -7.40 -0.39 -6.65
C HIS A 236 -6.34 0.61 -6.14
N VAL A 237 -5.70 1.35 -7.04
CA VAL A 237 -4.61 2.29 -6.70
C VAL A 237 -5.05 3.43 -5.78
N ASP A 238 -6.31 3.85 -5.85
CA ASP A 238 -6.82 4.90 -4.96
C ASP A 238 -6.95 4.39 -3.51
N ASP A 239 -7.28 3.11 -3.31
CA ASP A 239 -7.24 2.49 -1.98
C ASP A 239 -5.80 2.39 -1.45
N PHE A 240 -4.81 2.09 -2.32
CA PHE A 240 -3.40 2.16 -1.94
C PHE A 240 -2.99 3.59 -1.54
N SER A 241 -3.40 4.58 -2.32
CA SER A 241 -3.13 6.00 -2.00
C SER A 241 -3.78 6.42 -0.68
N ALA A 242 -5.00 5.92 -0.42
CA ALA A 242 -5.70 6.14 0.86
C ALA A 242 -4.98 5.46 2.04
N ALA A 243 -4.34 4.30 1.84
CA ALA A 243 -3.51 3.67 2.86
C ALA A 243 -2.24 4.50 3.16
N CYS A 244 -1.59 5.03 2.13
CA CYS A 244 -0.47 5.97 2.31
C CYS A 244 -0.92 7.19 3.13
N GLN A 245 -2.08 7.77 2.82
CA GLN A 245 -2.64 8.90 3.58
C GLN A 245 -2.96 8.52 5.03
N ALA A 246 -3.53 7.33 5.26
CA ALA A 246 -3.83 6.86 6.61
C ALA A 246 -2.57 6.74 7.47
N PHE A 247 -1.45 6.24 6.90
CA PHE A 247 -0.17 6.22 7.61
C PHE A 247 0.38 7.63 7.85
N ILE A 248 0.33 8.52 6.88
CA ILE A 248 0.79 9.91 7.03
C ILE A 248 0.06 10.59 8.19
N ASP A 249 -1.26 10.43 8.28
CA ASP A 249 -2.12 11.02 9.31
C ASP A 249 -2.01 10.33 10.69
N SER A 250 -1.45 9.12 10.76
CA SER A 250 -1.31 8.34 11.98
C SER A 250 -0.22 8.89 12.91
N VAL A 251 -0.15 8.36 14.13
CA VAL A 251 0.95 8.60 15.07
C VAL A 251 1.98 7.47 15.05
N ILE A 252 1.78 6.45 14.23
CA ILE A 252 2.63 5.27 14.15
C ILE A 252 3.99 5.66 13.61
N ARG A 253 5.02 5.22 14.30
CA ARG A 253 6.38 5.57 13.98
C ARG A 253 6.96 4.67 12.89
N HIS A 254 6.75 3.37 13.02
CA HIS A 254 7.23 2.36 12.07
C HIS A 254 6.13 1.34 11.84
N GLY A 255 5.73 1.13 10.60
CA GLY A 255 4.72 0.18 10.19
C GLY A 255 5.25 -0.78 9.13
N LEU A 256 4.88 -2.06 9.23
CA LEU A 256 5.04 -3.06 8.18
C LEU A 256 3.70 -3.74 8.00
N TYR A 257 3.10 -3.59 6.81
CA TYR A 257 1.75 -4.07 6.54
C TYR A 257 1.66 -4.82 5.22
N ASN A 258 0.91 -5.90 5.23
CA ASN A 258 0.36 -6.42 3.99
C ASN A 258 -0.72 -5.47 3.48
N ILE A 259 -0.74 -5.24 2.18
CA ILE A 259 -1.78 -4.44 1.55
C ILE A 259 -2.28 -5.08 0.26
N GLY A 260 -3.59 -5.27 0.19
CA GLY A 260 -4.27 -5.92 -0.91
C GLY A 260 -5.77 -5.67 -0.85
N GLY A 261 -6.51 -6.29 -1.76
CA GLY A 261 -7.97 -6.18 -1.79
C GLY A 261 -8.68 -7.03 -0.73
N GLY A 262 -7.95 -7.91 -0.06
CA GLY A 262 -8.50 -8.85 0.91
C GLY A 262 -9.44 -9.86 0.27
N ARG A 263 -10.14 -10.63 1.11
CA ARG A 263 -11.05 -11.70 0.67
C ARG A 263 -12.17 -11.23 -0.28
N PRO A 264 -12.82 -10.06 -0.08
CA PRO A 264 -13.87 -9.57 -0.98
C PRO A 264 -13.39 -9.29 -2.41
N ASN A 265 -12.13 -8.89 -2.58
CA ASN A 265 -11.53 -8.58 -3.88
C ASN A 265 -10.58 -9.69 -4.36
N THR A 266 -10.81 -10.94 -3.93
CA THR A 266 -10.01 -12.10 -4.31
C THR A 266 -10.75 -12.95 -5.32
N LEU A 267 -10.04 -13.28 -6.41
CA LEU A 267 -10.54 -14.17 -7.46
C LEU A 267 -9.40 -14.94 -8.13
N SER A 268 -9.72 -16.02 -8.81
CA SER A 268 -8.77 -16.69 -9.71
C SER A 268 -8.57 -15.88 -10.98
N LEU A 269 -7.53 -16.21 -11.75
CA LEU A 269 -7.32 -15.53 -13.03
C LEU A 269 -8.45 -15.85 -14.04
N GLU A 270 -9.04 -17.05 -13.97
CA GLU A 270 -10.20 -17.42 -14.75
C GLU A 270 -11.45 -16.64 -14.34
N GLU A 271 -11.73 -16.55 -13.03
CA GLU A 271 -12.82 -15.72 -12.49
C GLU A 271 -12.62 -14.24 -12.85
N LEU A 272 -11.36 -13.76 -12.94
CA LEU A 272 -11.08 -12.40 -13.41
C LEU A 272 -11.50 -12.21 -14.86
N VAL A 273 -11.19 -13.15 -15.76
CA VAL A 273 -11.61 -13.06 -17.16
C VAL A 273 -13.13 -13.03 -17.25
N THR A 274 -13.84 -13.95 -16.58
CA THR A 274 -15.30 -13.92 -16.52
C THR A 274 -15.84 -12.58 -16.03
N LYS A 275 -15.18 -12.00 -15.01
CA LYS A 275 -15.56 -10.69 -14.48
C LYS A 275 -15.32 -9.56 -15.48
N LEU A 276 -14.26 -9.63 -16.27
CA LEU A 276 -14.02 -8.67 -17.34
C LEU A 276 -15.07 -8.74 -18.45
N GLU A 277 -15.51 -9.96 -18.83
CA GLU A 277 -16.61 -10.16 -19.78
C GLU A 277 -17.93 -9.58 -19.25
N GLU A 278 -18.27 -9.87 -17.96
CA GLU A 278 -19.46 -9.32 -17.32
C GLU A 278 -19.51 -7.79 -17.34
N VAL A 279 -18.36 -7.15 -17.03
CA VAL A 279 -18.28 -5.69 -16.90
C VAL A 279 -18.26 -4.99 -18.25
N SER A 280 -17.59 -5.59 -19.25
CA SER A 280 -17.42 -4.98 -20.57
C SER A 280 -18.55 -5.34 -21.56
N GLY A 281 -19.22 -6.48 -21.34
CA GLY A 281 -20.13 -7.06 -22.33
C GLY A 281 -19.43 -7.68 -23.55
N LEU A 282 -18.09 -7.78 -23.55
CA LEU A 282 -17.27 -8.36 -24.60
C LEU A 282 -16.87 -9.78 -24.24
N GLN A 283 -16.61 -10.63 -25.25
CA GLN A 283 -16.10 -11.98 -25.05
C GLN A 283 -14.57 -11.97 -25.08
N ALA A 284 -13.93 -12.65 -24.12
CA ALA A 284 -12.50 -12.83 -24.07
C ALA A 284 -12.05 -14.03 -24.91
N VAL A 285 -10.92 -13.90 -25.56
CA VAL A 285 -10.20 -15.02 -26.19
C VAL A 285 -9.16 -15.52 -25.19
N VAL A 286 -9.22 -16.79 -24.80
CA VAL A 286 -8.37 -17.31 -23.72
C VAL A 286 -7.51 -18.46 -24.21
N ASP A 287 -6.22 -18.42 -23.84
CA ASP A 287 -5.25 -19.50 -24.01
C ASP A 287 -4.88 -20.06 -22.63
N HIS A 288 -5.27 -21.32 -22.36
CA HIS A 288 -5.08 -21.99 -21.07
C HIS A 288 -3.75 -22.77 -20.97
N GLU A 289 -3.00 -22.90 -22.05
CA GLU A 289 -1.83 -23.79 -22.14
C GLU A 289 -0.52 -23.09 -21.70
N HIS A 290 -0.55 -22.38 -20.56
CA HIS A 290 0.64 -21.73 -20.05
C HIS A 290 1.04 -22.28 -18.67
N PRO A 291 2.33 -22.61 -18.48
CA PRO A 291 2.82 -23.02 -17.17
C PRO A 291 2.74 -21.87 -16.17
N LEU A 292 2.54 -22.22 -14.90
CA LEU A 292 2.64 -21.23 -13.83
C LEU A 292 4.11 -20.82 -13.64
N PRO A 293 4.43 -19.51 -13.70
CA PRO A 293 5.79 -19.07 -13.41
C PRO A 293 6.23 -19.49 -12.01
N ASN A 294 7.50 -19.92 -11.87
CA ASN A 294 8.08 -20.26 -10.58
C ASN A 294 8.88 -19.06 -10.05
N PRO A 295 8.82 -18.70 -8.78
CA PRO A 295 8.09 -19.28 -7.64
C PRO A 295 6.91 -18.42 -7.22
N VAL A 296 5.80 -18.51 -7.86
CA VAL A 296 4.60 -17.76 -7.49
C VAL A 296 3.73 -18.65 -6.61
N PRO A 297 3.25 -18.20 -5.42
CA PRO A 297 2.28 -18.94 -4.65
C PRO A 297 1.02 -19.19 -5.49
N MET A 298 0.41 -20.36 -5.31
CA MET A 298 -0.84 -20.69 -6.00
C MET A 298 -1.94 -19.70 -5.58
N ASN A 299 -2.04 -19.45 -4.28
CA ASN A 299 -3.03 -18.55 -3.73
C ASN A 299 -2.34 -17.49 -2.85
N TYR A 300 -2.80 -16.26 -2.98
CA TYR A 300 -2.40 -15.19 -2.08
C TYR A 300 -3.57 -14.27 -1.79
N ILE A 301 -3.86 -14.15 -0.50
CA ILE A 301 -4.84 -13.22 0.05
C ILE A 301 -4.15 -12.52 1.22
N SER A 302 -4.11 -11.20 1.20
CA SER A 302 -3.56 -10.41 2.30
C SER A 302 -4.43 -10.56 3.56
N ASP A 303 -3.83 -10.91 4.69
CA ASP A 303 -4.43 -10.61 5.99
C ASP A 303 -4.32 -9.10 6.21
N LEU A 304 -5.46 -8.44 6.36
CA LEU A 304 -5.56 -6.99 6.53
C LEU A 304 -5.85 -6.59 7.98
N MET A 305 -5.79 -7.54 8.92
CA MET A 305 -6.16 -7.28 10.32
C MET A 305 -5.24 -6.21 10.95
N LEU A 306 -3.93 -6.31 10.74
CA LEU A 306 -2.97 -5.40 11.36
C LEU A 306 -3.16 -3.96 10.84
N ILE A 307 -3.21 -3.77 9.52
CA ILE A 307 -3.40 -2.43 8.94
C ILE A 307 -4.75 -1.83 9.32
N THR A 308 -5.81 -2.66 9.43
CA THR A 308 -7.13 -2.22 9.87
C THR A 308 -7.12 -1.74 11.32
N GLN A 309 -6.45 -2.48 12.21
CA GLN A 309 -6.38 -2.13 13.63
C GLN A 309 -5.54 -0.87 13.88
N GLU A 310 -4.43 -0.72 13.18
CA GLU A 310 -3.48 0.35 13.44
C GLU A 310 -3.77 1.64 12.64
N LEU A 311 -4.25 1.53 11.40
CA LEU A 311 -4.49 2.67 10.52
C LEU A 311 -5.98 2.96 10.27
N GLU A 312 -6.90 2.16 10.83
CA GLU A 312 -8.34 2.26 10.57
C GLU A 312 -8.66 2.21 9.06
N TRP A 313 -7.82 1.47 8.29
CA TRP A 313 -7.90 1.39 6.85
C TRP A 313 -8.43 0.02 6.38
N ASN A 314 -9.28 0.05 5.37
CA ASN A 314 -9.74 -1.10 4.60
C ASN A 314 -9.95 -0.69 3.14
N PRO A 315 -9.80 -1.61 2.17
CA PRO A 315 -10.14 -1.32 0.78
C PRO A 315 -11.63 -0.98 0.65
N LYS A 316 -11.95 0.04 -0.14
CA LYS A 316 -13.32 0.55 -0.33
C LYS A 316 -13.84 0.33 -1.73
N ILE A 317 -12.93 0.27 -2.72
CA ILE A 317 -13.30 0.12 -4.12
C ILE A 317 -13.49 -1.36 -4.43
N SER A 318 -14.70 -1.73 -4.82
CA SER A 318 -15.03 -3.09 -5.23
C SER A 318 -14.37 -3.42 -6.59
N LEU A 319 -14.10 -4.70 -6.84
CA LEU A 319 -13.59 -5.12 -8.16
C LEU A 319 -14.51 -4.69 -9.30
N ASN A 320 -15.81 -4.78 -9.10
CA ASN A 320 -16.78 -4.39 -10.13
C ASN A 320 -16.65 -2.91 -10.52
N GLU A 321 -16.56 -2.05 -9.51
CA GLU A 321 -16.40 -0.60 -9.68
C GLU A 321 -15.06 -0.26 -10.34
N GLY A 322 -13.96 -0.80 -9.80
CA GLY A 322 -12.62 -0.51 -10.29
C GLY A 322 -12.39 -1.02 -11.72
N LEU A 323 -12.84 -2.25 -12.05
CA LEU A 323 -12.71 -2.81 -13.40
C LEU A 323 -13.60 -2.06 -14.40
N LYS A 324 -14.82 -1.67 -14.03
CA LYS A 324 -15.68 -0.85 -14.89
C LYS A 324 -14.99 0.46 -15.25
N GLY A 325 -14.39 1.15 -14.27
CA GLY A 325 -13.64 2.38 -14.52
C GLY A 325 -12.44 2.21 -15.47
N MET A 326 -11.86 1.01 -15.56
CA MET A 326 -10.80 0.72 -16.53
C MET A 326 -11.33 0.65 -17.96
N PHE A 327 -12.52 0.07 -18.20
CA PHE A 327 -13.13 -0.01 -19.52
C PHE A 327 -13.67 1.34 -20.03
N GLU A 328 -14.29 2.15 -19.17
CA GLU A 328 -14.79 3.49 -19.51
C GLU A 328 -13.70 4.40 -20.09
N ALA A 329 -12.45 4.05 -19.86
CA ALA A 329 -11.29 4.75 -20.37
C ALA A 329 -10.98 4.54 -21.84
N PHE A 330 -11.44 3.43 -22.38
CA PHE A 330 -11.19 3.05 -23.77
C PHE A 330 -12.32 3.51 -24.73
N VAL A 331 -13.41 4.06 -24.20
CA VAL A 331 -14.45 4.67 -25.05
C VAL A 331 -13.92 6.02 -25.54
N PRO A 332 -13.71 6.23 -26.87
CA PRO A 332 -13.34 7.54 -27.39
C PRO A 332 -14.41 8.54 -26.98
N SER A 333 -14.02 9.68 -26.44
CA SER A 333 -14.93 10.81 -26.22
C SER A 333 -15.56 11.17 -27.54
N SER A 334 -16.86 10.89 -27.69
CA SER A 334 -17.67 11.22 -28.86
C SER A 334 -17.77 12.72 -29.08
#